data_7b68c7cc25c1b00e28c3143038f4f4fc
#
_entry.id   7b68c7cc25c1b00e28c3143038f4f4fc
#
_cell.length_a   1.000
_cell.length_b   1.000
_cell.length_c   1.000
_cell.angle_alpha   90.00
_cell.angle_beta   90.00
_cell.angle_gamma   90.00
#
_symmetry.space_group_name_H-M   'P 1'
#
loop_
_entity.id
_entity.type
_entity.pdbx_description
1 polymer ?
#
loop_
_entity_poly.entity_id
_entity_poly.type
_entity_poly.pdbx_seq_one_letter_code
_entity_poly.pdbx_strand_id
1 'polypeptide(L)' 'RVLIPSTAVVRRAEMTGVYVQGDNGKPQLRQVRLGLPQGDMVEVLSGLRVGDQVAVEPQAAARVR' A
#
# COMPACT_ATOMS: atom_id res chain seq x y z
N ARG A 1 -8.51 9.17 8.80
CA ARG A 1 -8.47 7.73 8.90
C ARG A 1 -8.36 7.11 7.52
N VAL A 2 -7.26 6.38 7.27
CA VAL A 2 -7.00 5.81 5.95
C VAL A 2 -7.24 4.30 6.02
N LEU A 3 -8.12 3.81 5.18
CA LEU A 3 -8.40 2.38 5.03
C LEU A 3 -8.03 1.95 3.63
N ILE A 4 -7.37 0.80 3.53
CA ILE A 4 -7.01 0.21 2.24
C ILE A 4 -7.48 -1.24 2.21
N PRO A 5 -7.72 -1.80 1.01
CA PRO A 5 -7.99 -3.22 0.91
C PRO A 5 -6.79 -4.03 1.43
N SER A 6 -7.07 -5.08 2.18
CA SER A 6 -5.99 -5.91 2.72
C SER A 6 -5.17 -6.57 1.62
N THR A 7 -5.75 -6.75 0.44
CA THR A 7 -5.03 -7.29 -0.72
C THR A 7 -3.92 -6.37 -1.23
N ALA A 8 -3.95 -5.09 -0.88
CA ALA A 8 -2.92 -4.13 -1.30
C ALA A 8 -1.63 -4.24 -0.48
N VAL A 9 -1.67 -4.94 0.65
CA VAL A 9 -0.54 -5.01 1.57
C VAL A 9 0.52 -5.96 1.02
N VAL A 10 1.77 -5.50 1.01
CA VAL A 10 2.93 -6.28 0.58
C VAL A 10 3.81 -6.53 1.79
N ARG A 11 4.20 -7.78 1.98
CA ARG A 11 5.13 -8.15 3.06
C ARG A 11 6.39 -8.71 2.44
N ARG A 12 7.52 -8.04 2.71
CA ARG A 12 8.83 -8.48 2.24
C ARG A 12 9.79 -8.47 3.41
N ALA A 13 10.31 -9.63 3.75
CA ALA A 13 11.13 -9.80 4.94
C ALA A 13 10.37 -9.25 6.15
N GLU A 14 10.92 -8.28 6.83
CA GLU A 14 10.27 -7.68 7.99
C GLU A 14 9.50 -6.39 7.65
N MET A 15 9.54 -6.00 6.38
CA MET A 15 8.88 -4.77 5.94
C MET A 15 7.44 -5.04 5.54
N THR A 16 6.55 -4.14 5.95
CA THR A 16 5.17 -4.10 5.48
C THR A 16 5.00 -2.83 4.67
N GLY A 17 4.45 -2.96 3.46
CA GLY A 17 4.34 -1.79 2.58
C GLY A 17 3.20 -1.91 1.60
N VAL A 18 3.08 -0.89 0.78
CA VAL A 18 2.11 -0.83 -0.31
C VAL A 18 2.79 -0.17 -1.51
N TYR A 19 2.28 -0.45 -2.70
CA TYR A 19 2.72 0.27 -3.89
C TYR A 19 1.87 1.52 -4.06
N VAL A 20 2.54 2.65 -4.21
CA VAL A 20 1.91 3.95 -4.42
C VAL A 20 2.41 4.49 -5.74
N GLN A 21 1.53 5.16 -6.50
CA GLN A 21 1.92 5.80 -7.75
C GLN A 21 2.85 6.97 -7.45
N GLY A 22 4.05 6.93 -8.02
CA GLY A 22 5.02 8.00 -7.87
C GLY A 22 4.79 9.14 -8.86
N ASP A 23 5.62 10.17 -8.75
CA ASP A 23 5.50 11.38 -9.58
C ASP A 23 5.65 11.10 -11.06
N ASN A 24 6.40 10.08 -11.41
CA ASN A 24 6.61 9.67 -12.79
C ASN A 24 5.57 8.69 -13.30
N GLY A 25 4.52 8.45 -12.52
CA GLY A 25 3.47 7.51 -12.86
C GLY A 25 3.82 6.05 -12.63
N LYS A 26 5.01 5.76 -12.14
CA LYS A 26 5.45 4.39 -11.86
C LYS A 26 5.20 4.02 -10.41
N PRO A 27 4.87 2.74 -10.14
CA PRO A 27 4.63 2.32 -8.77
C PRO A 27 5.92 2.37 -7.95
N GLN A 28 5.79 2.80 -6.72
CA GLN A 28 6.87 2.83 -5.74
C GLN A 28 6.42 2.12 -4.49
N LEU A 29 7.26 1.25 -3.97
CA LEU A 29 6.97 0.56 -2.72
C LEU A 29 7.21 1.52 -1.56
N ARG A 30 6.19 1.69 -0.73
CA ARG A 30 6.27 2.58 0.43
C ARG A 30 5.99 1.80 1.69
N GLN A 31 6.88 1.92 2.66
CA GLN A 31 6.70 1.29 3.96
C GLN A 31 5.58 1.99 4.72
N VAL A 32 4.69 1.20 5.32
CA VAL A 32 3.55 1.72 6.09
C VAL A 32 3.45 1.00 7.42
N ARG A 33 2.78 1.64 8.37
CA ARG A 33 2.35 1.01 9.61
C ARG A 33 0.87 0.75 9.53
N LEU A 34 0.48 -0.46 9.88
CA LEU A 34 -0.92 -0.87 9.82
C LEU A 34 -1.51 -0.93 11.20
N GLY A 35 -2.78 -0.60 11.29
CA GLY A 35 -3.60 -0.80 12.48
C GLY A 35 -4.34 -2.12 12.40
N LEU A 36 -5.53 -2.16 13.00
CA LEU A 36 -6.33 -3.37 13.06
C LEU A 36 -7.07 -3.60 11.74
N PRO A 37 -7.20 -4.84 11.31
CA PRO A 37 -8.04 -5.14 10.15
C PRO A 37 -9.51 -4.95 10.48
N GLN A 38 -10.27 -4.55 9.45
CA GLN A 38 -11.71 -4.37 9.55
C GLN A 38 -12.34 -5.02 8.32
N GLY A 39 -12.72 -6.29 8.45
CA GLY A 39 -13.24 -7.03 7.30
C GLY A 39 -12.17 -7.18 6.24
N ASP A 40 -12.47 -6.73 5.03
CA ASP A 40 -11.55 -6.79 3.89
C ASP A 40 -10.59 -5.61 3.84
N MET A 41 -10.71 -4.68 4.79
CA MET A 41 -9.91 -3.47 4.82
C MET A 41 -8.96 -3.49 6.01
N VAL A 42 -7.93 -2.68 5.93
CA VAL A 42 -7.00 -2.49 7.05
C VAL A 42 -6.68 -1.02 7.19
N GLU A 43 -6.59 -0.56 8.43
CA GLU A 43 -6.26 0.83 8.70
C GLU A 43 -4.77 1.06 8.54
N VAL A 44 -4.41 2.17 7.88
CA VAL A 44 -3.02 2.60 7.76
C VAL A 44 -2.78 3.71 8.76
N LEU A 45 -1.89 3.48 9.71
CA LEU A 45 -1.60 4.43 10.77
C LEU A 45 -0.60 5.49 10.32
N SER A 46 0.35 5.12 9.47
CA SER A 46 1.34 6.07 8.95
C SER A 46 1.93 5.55 7.66
N GLY A 47 2.52 6.44 6.89
CA GLY A 47 3.19 6.11 5.63
C GLY A 47 2.40 6.52 4.40
N LEU A 48 1.13 6.86 4.53
CA LEU A 48 0.30 7.33 3.42
C LEU A 48 -0.26 8.71 3.72
N ARG A 49 -0.54 9.43 2.64
CA ARG A 49 -1.19 10.74 2.70
C ARG A 49 -2.51 10.68 1.97
N VAL A 50 -3.41 11.59 2.32
CA VAL A 50 -4.66 11.75 1.59
C VAL A 50 -4.32 12.09 0.14
N GLY A 51 -4.91 11.37 -0.80
CA GLY A 51 -4.66 11.57 -2.23
C GLY A 51 -3.68 10.58 -2.82
N ASP A 52 -2.94 9.83 -2.01
CA ASP A 52 -2.06 8.78 -2.53
C ASP A 52 -2.88 7.71 -3.24
N GLN A 53 -2.36 7.24 -4.37
CA GLN A 53 -3.00 6.18 -5.14
C GLN A 53 -2.28 4.88 -4.86
N VAL A 54 -2.99 3.96 -4.22
CA VAL A 54 -2.45 2.68 -3.77
C VAL A 54 -2.88 1.58 -4.73
N ALA A 55 -1.93 0.73 -5.12
CA ALA A 55 -2.22 -0.40 -5.97
C ALA A 55 -2.93 -1.49 -5.16
N VAL A 56 -4.14 -1.86 -5.60
CA VAL A 56 -4.94 -2.89 -4.92
C VAL A 56 -4.37 -4.27 -5.19
N GLU A 57 -3.74 -4.44 -6.35
CA GLU A 57 -3.12 -5.70 -6.75
C GLU A 57 -1.62 -5.50 -6.87
N PRO A 58 -0.86 -5.67 -5.77
CA PRO A 58 0.56 -5.34 -5.77
C PRO A 58 1.39 -6.19 -6.74
N GLN A 59 0.99 -7.41 -7.04
CA GLN A 59 1.73 -8.22 -8.00
C GLN A 59 1.69 -7.62 -9.40
N ALA A 60 0.60 -6.94 -9.76
CA ALA A 60 0.52 -6.25 -11.03
C ALA A 60 1.42 -5.02 -11.04
N ALA A 61 1.46 -4.27 -9.94
CA ALA A 61 2.33 -3.11 -9.82
C ALA A 61 3.81 -3.51 -9.88
N ALA A 62 4.16 -4.64 -9.28
CA ALA A 62 5.54 -5.12 -9.26
C ALA A 62 6.06 -5.49 -10.65
N ARG A 63 5.18 -5.70 -11.63
CA ARG A 63 5.56 -6.02 -13.01
C ARG A 63 5.87 -4.79 -13.85
N VAL A 64 5.50 -3.62 -13.37
CA VAL A 64 5.73 -2.38 -14.10
C VAL A 64 7.19 -1.98 -13.92
N ARG A 65 7.84 -1.63 -15.01
CA ARG A 65 9.25 -1.27 -15.01
C ARG A 65 9.47 0.14 -15.50
#